data_008b28d3d5b3123079681e110d5cbefe
#
_entry.id   008b28d3d5b3123079681e110d5cbefe
#
_cell.length_a   1.000
_cell.length_b   1.000
_cell.length_c   1.000
_cell.angle_alpha   90.00
_cell.angle_beta   90.00
_cell.angle_gamma   90.00
#
_symmetry.space_group_name_H-M   'P 1'
#
loop_
_entity.id
_entity.type
_entity.pdbx_description
1 polymer ?
#
loop_
_entity_poly.entity_id
_entity_poly.type
_entity_poly.pdbx_seq_one_letter_code
_entity_poly.pdbx_strand_id
1 'polypeptide(L)'
;MEKILIQPEICDGCMDCEEACKELHGTSCIMVREVEGSYYPIICQHCEDAPCERICPTEAMGKTEINHEKCIGCSLCMLVCPFGSISMHERKSYKCSQCPDLDIPACIKACSKRAISLVDAEEMKLEKQAKHIEKIAGINKKKKKKTGLVNVLTHGSRAKDALK
;
A
#
# COMPACT_ATOMS: atom_id res chain seq x y z
N MET A 1 2.01 12.40 -0.91
CA MET A 1 1.32 11.83 0.29
C MET A 1 1.40 10.31 0.20
N GLU A 2 2.09 9.71 1.16
CA GLU A 2 2.27 8.25 1.19
C GLU A 2 1.01 7.53 1.63
N LYS A 3 0.71 6.42 0.99
CA LYS A 3 -0.41 5.53 1.27
C LYS A 3 0.05 4.08 1.21
N ILE A 4 -0.57 3.24 2.04
CA ILE A 4 -0.35 1.80 1.95
C ILE A 4 -1.22 1.25 0.83
N LEU A 5 -0.57 0.69 -0.19
CA LEU A 5 -1.19 -0.03 -1.28
C LEU A 5 -1.22 -1.52 -0.97
N ILE A 6 -2.35 -2.15 -1.23
CA ILE A 6 -2.53 -3.60 -1.10
C ILE A 6 -2.77 -4.18 -2.49
N GLN A 7 -2.07 -5.25 -2.82
CA GLN A 7 -2.19 -6.03 -4.05
C GLN A 7 -2.59 -7.47 -3.69
N PRO A 8 -3.89 -7.74 -3.55
CA PRO A 8 -4.38 -9.06 -3.12
C PRO A 8 -3.95 -10.19 -4.07
N GLU A 9 -3.77 -9.88 -5.36
CA GLU A 9 -3.43 -10.85 -6.41
C GLU A 9 -2.11 -11.57 -6.17
N ILE A 10 -1.22 -10.98 -5.37
CA ILE A 10 0.08 -11.58 -5.04
C ILE A 10 0.20 -11.99 -3.57
N CYS A 11 -0.87 -11.82 -2.78
CA CYS A 11 -0.91 -12.28 -1.40
C CYS A 11 -1.13 -13.79 -1.34
N ASP A 12 -0.27 -14.49 -0.60
CA ASP A 12 -0.34 -15.96 -0.42
C ASP A 12 -0.91 -16.38 0.94
N GLY A 13 -1.32 -15.42 1.78
CA GLY A 13 -1.90 -15.69 3.08
C GLY A 13 -0.92 -16.18 4.15
N CYS A 14 0.37 -15.85 4.04
CA CYS A 14 1.40 -16.28 5.01
C CYS A 14 1.21 -15.72 6.43
N MET A 15 0.42 -14.65 6.60
CA MET A 15 0.13 -13.97 7.88
C MET A 15 1.33 -13.23 8.52
N ASP A 16 2.51 -13.23 7.94
CA ASP A 16 3.71 -12.56 8.48
C ASP A 16 3.47 -11.07 8.80
N CYS A 17 2.61 -10.40 8.01
CA CYS A 17 2.23 -9.02 8.23
C CYS A 17 1.38 -8.82 9.50
N GLU A 18 0.50 -9.76 9.83
CA GLU A 18 -0.28 -9.74 11.08
C GLU A 18 0.64 -9.98 12.29
N GLU A 19 1.54 -10.96 12.19
CA GLU A 19 2.47 -11.31 13.26
C GLU A 19 3.43 -10.14 13.55
N ALA A 20 4.06 -9.57 12.53
CA ALA A 20 4.94 -8.41 12.71
C ALA A 20 4.21 -7.18 13.29
N CYS A 21 2.95 -6.96 12.90
CA CYS A 21 2.13 -5.90 13.48
C CYS A 21 1.81 -6.17 14.94
N LYS A 22 1.48 -7.42 15.30
CA LYS A 22 1.19 -7.84 16.65
C LYS A 22 2.42 -7.75 17.57
N GLU A 23 3.59 -8.14 17.07
CA GLU A 23 4.86 -8.02 17.82
C GLU A 23 5.15 -6.56 18.18
N LEU A 24 4.93 -5.63 17.25
CA LEU A 24 5.21 -4.21 17.45
C LEU A 24 4.17 -3.51 18.35
N HIS A 25 2.89 -3.82 18.17
CA HIS A 25 1.77 -3.08 18.79
C HIS A 25 1.01 -3.86 19.89
N GLY A 26 1.44 -5.09 20.19
CA GLY A 26 0.73 -5.97 21.15
C GLY A 26 -0.54 -6.60 20.57
N THR A 27 -1.14 -6.01 19.54
CA THR A 27 -2.27 -6.57 18.79
C THR A 27 -2.14 -6.23 17.30
N SER A 28 -2.64 -7.11 16.44
CA SER A 28 -2.59 -6.82 15.01
C SER A 28 -3.64 -5.79 14.61
N CYS A 29 -3.19 -4.74 13.90
CA CYS A 29 -4.02 -3.70 13.29
C CYS A 29 -4.18 -3.89 11.77
N ILE A 30 -3.65 -4.98 11.23
CA ILE A 30 -3.90 -5.49 9.89
C ILE A 30 -4.55 -6.86 10.02
N MET A 31 -5.47 -7.19 9.14
CA MET A 31 -6.18 -8.47 9.14
C MET A 31 -6.16 -9.05 7.74
N VAL A 32 -5.73 -10.30 7.60
CA VAL A 32 -5.84 -11.04 6.33
C VAL A 32 -7.11 -11.90 6.37
N ARG A 33 -7.92 -11.81 5.33
CA ARG A 33 -9.15 -12.61 5.19
C ARG A 33 -9.06 -13.45 3.93
N GLU A 34 -9.46 -14.70 4.06
CA GLU A 34 -9.60 -15.61 2.93
C GLU A 34 -11.02 -15.54 2.40
N VAL A 35 -11.14 -15.36 1.09
CA VAL A 35 -12.41 -15.40 0.36
C VAL A 35 -12.18 -16.17 -0.93
N GLU A 36 -12.88 -17.28 -1.12
CA GLU A 36 -12.81 -18.12 -2.33
C GLU A 36 -11.36 -18.52 -2.73
N GLY A 37 -10.52 -18.83 -1.71
CA GLY A 37 -9.14 -19.24 -1.94
C GLY A 37 -8.17 -18.08 -2.26
N SER A 38 -8.61 -16.84 -2.16
CA SER A 38 -7.79 -15.64 -2.30
C SER A 38 -7.66 -14.93 -0.96
N TYR A 39 -6.52 -14.29 -0.72
CA TYR A 39 -6.21 -13.64 0.54
C TYR A 39 -6.22 -12.12 0.41
N TYR A 40 -6.94 -11.46 1.30
CA TYR A 40 -7.17 -10.02 1.27
C TYR A 40 -6.67 -9.37 2.57
N PRO A 41 -5.50 -8.72 2.57
CA PRO A 41 -5.08 -7.88 3.69
C PRO A 41 -6.02 -6.68 3.83
N ILE A 42 -6.55 -6.48 5.03
CA ILE A 42 -7.42 -5.35 5.38
C ILE A 42 -6.69 -4.45 6.36
N ILE A 43 -6.61 -3.16 6.03
CA ILE A 43 -5.90 -2.17 6.84
C ILE A 43 -6.69 -0.85 6.86
N CYS A 44 -6.50 -0.03 7.89
CA CYS A 44 -7.11 1.29 7.97
C CYS A 44 -6.65 2.18 6.82
N GLN A 45 -7.59 2.81 6.11
CA GLN A 45 -7.33 3.68 4.98
C GLN A 45 -7.11 5.15 5.38
N HIS A 46 -7.21 5.49 6.68
CA HIS A 46 -7.11 6.85 7.19
C HIS A 46 -8.01 7.82 6.40
N CYS A 47 -9.31 7.48 6.34
CA CYS A 47 -10.32 8.25 5.58
C CYS A 47 -10.30 9.73 5.95
N GLU A 48 -10.51 10.57 4.97
CA GLU A 48 -10.54 12.02 5.19
C GLU A 48 -11.74 12.45 6.04
N ASP A 49 -12.90 11.85 5.78
CA ASP A 49 -14.15 12.09 6.51
C ASP A 49 -14.22 11.36 7.86
N ALA A 50 -13.33 10.42 8.12
CA ALA A 50 -13.14 9.67 9.37
C ALA A 50 -14.45 9.32 10.10
N PRO A 51 -15.37 8.50 9.55
CA PRO A 51 -16.66 8.19 10.18
C PRO A 51 -16.51 7.56 11.56
N CYS A 52 -15.43 6.82 11.80
CA CYS A 52 -15.10 6.22 13.09
C CYS A 52 -14.77 7.26 14.16
N GLU A 53 -14.15 8.37 13.80
CA GLU A 53 -13.88 9.50 14.69
C GLU A 53 -15.18 10.24 15.04
N ARG A 54 -15.98 10.56 14.03
CA ARG A 54 -17.24 11.30 14.21
C ARG A 54 -18.29 10.58 15.08
N ILE A 55 -18.30 9.24 15.03
CA ILE A 55 -19.28 8.46 15.82
C ILE A 55 -18.83 8.24 17.27
N CYS A 56 -17.58 8.51 17.60
CA CYS A 56 -17.02 8.18 18.92
C CYS A 56 -17.58 9.12 20.01
N PRO A 57 -18.39 8.62 20.97
CA PRO A 57 -19.04 9.46 21.97
C PRO A 57 -18.09 10.04 23.03
N THR A 58 -16.89 9.48 23.13
CA THR A 58 -15.86 9.87 24.10
C THR A 58 -14.66 10.56 23.47
N GLU A 59 -14.72 10.82 22.15
CA GLU A 59 -13.59 11.38 21.39
C GLU A 59 -12.28 10.60 21.58
N ALA A 60 -12.40 9.30 21.84
CA ALA A 60 -11.25 8.39 21.96
C ALA A 60 -10.61 8.07 20.60
N MET A 61 -11.43 8.10 19.53
CA MET A 61 -11.02 7.72 18.18
C MET A 61 -10.59 8.96 17.41
N GLY A 62 -9.32 9.04 17.03
CA GLY A 62 -8.81 10.04 16.11
C GLY A 62 -8.64 9.49 14.68
N LYS A 63 -8.17 10.32 13.73
CA LYS A 63 -7.90 9.89 12.32
C LYS A 63 -6.83 8.83 12.22
N THR A 64 -5.73 8.97 12.96
CA THR A 64 -4.54 8.12 12.86
C THR A 64 -4.32 7.28 14.12
N GLU A 65 -4.80 7.72 15.26
CA GLU A 65 -4.53 7.13 16.57
C GLU A 65 -5.79 6.97 17.40
N ILE A 66 -5.68 6.25 18.51
CA ILE A 66 -6.77 6.02 19.47
C ILE A 66 -6.25 6.32 20.87
N ASN A 67 -6.97 7.17 21.59
CA ASN A 67 -6.74 7.35 23.02
C ASN A 67 -7.45 6.23 23.79
N HIS A 68 -6.69 5.23 24.22
CA HIS A 68 -7.23 4.06 24.88
C HIS A 68 -7.78 4.37 26.29
N GLU A 69 -7.34 5.44 26.96
CA GLU A 69 -7.87 5.85 28.27
C GLU A 69 -9.32 6.31 28.15
N LYS A 70 -9.63 7.07 27.10
CA LYS A 70 -10.99 7.53 26.81
C LYS A 70 -11.90 6.46 26.19
N CYS A 71 -11.33 5.39 25.62
CA CYS A 71 -12.11 4.36 24.93
C CYS A 71 -12.93 3.54 25.93
N ILE A 72 -14.25 3.53 25.77
CA ILE A 72 -15.20 2.75 26.58
C ILE A 72 -15.56 1.39 25.99
N GLY A 73 -15.04 1.04 24.83
CA GLY A 73 -15.29 -0.25 24.17
C GLY A 73 -16.70 -0.44 23.62
N CYS A 74 -17.38 0.64 23.22
CA CYS A 74 -18.76 0.58 22.73
C CYS A 74 -18.91 0.00 21.32
N SER A 75 -17.83 -0.24 20.59
CA SER A 75 -17.77 -0.85 19.24
C SER A 75 -18.43 -0.03 18.10
N LEU A 76 -18.94 1.17 18.34
CA LEU A 76 -19.57 2.00 17.30
C LEU A 76 -18.63 2.30 16.15
N CYS A 77 -17.35 2.57 16.41
CA CYS A 77 -16.33 2.80 15.39
C CYS A 77 -16.13 1.60 14.45
N MET A 78 -16.24 0.38 14.98
CA MET A 78 -16.16 -0.85 14.17
C MET A 78 -17.36 -1.00 13.25
N LEU A 79 -18.58 -0.65 13.72
CA LEU A 79 -19.81 -0.76 12.94
C LEU A 79 -19.86 0.22 11.76
N VAL A 80 -19.28 1.41 11.91
CA VAL A 80 -19.32 2.45 10.86
C VAL A 80 -18.13 2.41 9.93
N CYS A 81 -17.12 1.58 10.19
CA CYS A 81 -15.95 1.48 9.33
C CYS A 81 -16.31 0.80 8.01
N PRO A 82 -16.22 1.50 6.85
CA PRO A 82 -16.61 0.92 5.57
C PRO A 82 -15.67 -0.20 5.10
N PHE A 83 -14.46 -0.27 5.67
CA PHE A 83 -13.45 -1.27 5.33
C PHE A 83 -13.38 -2.42 6.35
N GLY A 84 -14.11 -2.33 7.47
CA GLY A 84 -14.03 -3.32 8.55
C GLY A 84 -12.62 -3.44 9.18
N SER A 85 -11.84 -2.37 9.14
CA SER A 85 -10.42 -2.37 9.55
C SER A 85 -10.17 -2.05 11.02
N ILE A 86 -11.23 -1.94 11.83
CA ILE A 86 -11.13 -1.70 13.27
C ILE A 86 -11.37 -3.01 14.00
N SER A 87 -10.45 -3.39 14.87
CA SER A 87 -10.57 -4.55 15.73
C SER A 87 -10.85 -4.16 17.18
N MET A 88 -11.38 -5.10 17.95
CA MET A 88 -11.61 -4.95 19.39
C MET A 88 -10.79 -6.02 20.13
N HIS A 89 -10.05 -5.59 21.12
CA HIS A 89 -9.35 -6.47 22.04
C HIS A 89 -9.47 -5.92 23.46
N GLU A 90 -9.79 -6.76 24.43
CA GLU A 90 -9.97 -6.35 25.86
C GLU A 90 -10.85 -5.10 26.05
N ARG A 91 -11.97 -5.03 25.32
CA ARG A 91 -12.89 -3.90 25.32
C ARG A 91 -12.26 -2.56 24.90
N LYS A 92 -11.20 -2.58 24.14
CA LYS A 92 -10.57 -1.40 23.51
C LYS A 92 -10.56 -1.57 21.99
N SER A 93 -10.69 -0.47 21.29
CA SER A 93 -10.61 -0.45 19.83
C SER A 93 -9.17 -0.33 19.38
N TYR A 94 -8.84 -0.99 18.26
CA TYR A 94 -7.52 -0.92 17.61
C TYR A 94 -7.68 -0.68 16.13
N LYS A 95 -6.81 0.16 15.57
CA LYS A 95 -6.71 0.40 14.12
C LYS A 95 -5.26 0.70 13.75
N CYS A 96 -4.92 0.55 12.49
CA CYS A 96 -3.59 0.86 11.99
C CYS A 96 -3.28 2.35 12.11
N SER A 97 -2.10 2.69 12.68
CA SER A 97 -1.53 4.05 12.72
C SER A 97 -0.58 4.34 11.55
N GLN A 98 -0.27 3.33 10.73
CA GLN A 98 0.78 3.33 9.70
C GLN A 98 2.21 3.43 10.27
N CYS A 99 2.40 3.14 11.57
CA CYS A 99 3.70 3.12 12.25
C CYS A 99 4.51 4.43 12.02
N PRO A 100 4.03 5.59 12.49
CA PRO A 100 4.64 6.90 12.19
C PRO A 100 6.09 7.02 12.66
N ASP A 101 6.49 6.20 13.62
CA ASP A 101 7.86 6.19 14.18
C ASP A 101 8.85 5.32 13.37
N LEU A 102 8.38 4.68 12.30
CA LEU A 102 9.18 3.82 11.43
C LEU A 102 9.22 4.35 10.00
N ASP A 103 10.39 4.35 9.37
CA ASP A 103 10.54 4.69 7.95
C ASP A 103 9.71 3.76 7.06
N ILE A 104 9.61 2.48 7.43
CA ILE A 104 8.82 1.47 6.72
C ILE A 104 7.96 0.74 7.75
N PRO A 105 6.62 0.75 7.63
CA PRO A 105 5.73 -0.01 8.49
C PRO A 105 6.09 -1.50 8.62
N ALA A 106 5.96 -2.05 9.82
CA ALA A 106 6.38 -3.44 10.12
C ALA A 106 5.73 -4.47 9.20
N CYS A 107 4.44 -4.33 8.90
CA CYS A 107 3.72 -5.23 7.99
C CYS A 107 4.25 -5.20 6.54
N ILE A 108 4.74 -4.05 6.06
CA ILE A 108 5.36 -3.92 4.74
C ILE A 108 6.71 -4.62 4.73
N LYS A 109 7.51 -4.40 5.78
CA LYS A 109 8.84 -5.00 5.92
C LYS A 109 8.77 -6.53 6.00
N ALA A 110 7.76 -7.07 6.67
CA ALA A 110 7.54 -8.51 6.84
C ALA A 110 6.99 -9.17 5.56
N CYS A 111 6.35 -8.43 4.65
CA CYS A 111 5.72 -9.00 3.48
C CYS A 111 6.73 -9.47 2.42
N SER A 112 7.08 -10.75 2.43
CA SER A 112 8.02 -11.36 1.49
C SER A 112 7.55 -11.27 0.03
N LYS A 113 6.24 -11.33 -0.22
CA LYS A 113 5.62 -11.22 -1.55
C LYS A 113 5.44 -9.78 -2.03
N ARG A 114 5.66 -8.79 -1.15
CA ARG A 114 5.39 -7.37 -1.44
C ARG A 114 3.95 -7.07 -1.86
N ALA A 115 3.01 -7.86 -1.33
CA ALA A 115 1.58 -7.62 -1.50
C ALA A 115 1.11 -6.35 -0.80
N ILE A 116 1.90 -5.83 0.14
CA ILE A 116 1.69 -4.58 0.85
C ILE A 116 2.90 -3.69 0.58
N SER A 117 2.67 -2.47 0.14
CA SER A 117 3.73 -1.50 -0.19
C SER A 117 3.35 -0.09 0.22
N LEU A 118 4.35 0.73 0.52
CA LEU A 118 4.18 2.17 0.71
C LEU A 118 4.38 2.84 -0.65
N VAL A 119 3.43 3.69 -1.05
CA VAL A 119 3.46 4.36 -2.35
C VAL A 119 3.11 5.82 -2.22
N ASP A 120 3.75 6.68 -2.99
CA ASP A 120 3.27 8.05 -3.18
C ASP A 120 2.12 8.06 -4.19
N ALA A 121 0.97 8.60 -3.77
CA ALA A 121 -0.25 8.59 -4.57
C ALA A 121 -0.11 9.41 -5.86
N GLU A 122 0.62 10.52 -5.82
CA GLU A 122 0.85 11.37 -7.00
C GLU A 122 1.80 10.69 -7.99
N GLU A 123 2.87 10.09 -7.51
CA GLU A 123 3.82 9.35 -8.35
C GLU A 123 3.13 8.18 -9.04
N MET A 124 2.32 7.39 -8.30
CA MET A 124 1.54 6.30 -8.86
C MET A 124 0.52 6.77 -9.90
N LYS A 125 -0.12 7.92 -9.70
CA LYS A 125 -1.03 8.53 -10.67
C LYS A 125 -0.29 8.87 -11.96
N LEU A 126 0.89 9.51 -11.86
CA LEU A 126 1.71 9.86 -13.02
C LEU A 126 2.16 8.62 -13.79
N GLU A 127 2.58 7.55 -13.08
CA GLU A 127 2.93 6.28 -13.73
C GLU A 127 1.75 5.65 -14.48
N LYS A 128 0.55 5.65 -13.86
CA LYS A 128 -0.66 5.12 -14.51
C LYS A 128 -1.03 5.93 -15.75
N GLN A 129 -0.92 7.26 -15.68
CA GLN A 129 -1.15 8.14 -16.82
C GLN A 129 -0.15 7.88 -17.94
N ALA A 130 1.14 7.75 -17.62
CA ALA A 130 2.17 7.46 -18.61
C ALA A 130 1.92 6.11 -19.31
N LYS A 131 1.62 5.05 -18.55
CA LYS A 131 1.26 3.72 -19.09
C LYS A 131 0.01 3.77 -19.99
N HIS A 132 -0.98 4.59 -19.62
CA HIS A 132 -2.19 4.76 -20.40
C HIS A 132 -1.92 5.49 -21.72
N ILE A 133 -1.13 6.57 -21.69
CA ILE A 133 -0.70 7.32 -22.88
C ILE A 133 0.09 6.41 -23.81
N GLU A 134 1.03 5.61 -23.32
CA GLU A 134 1.78 4.64 -24.13
C GLU A 134 0.85 3.67 -24.87
N LYS A 135 -0.22 3.20 -24.21
CA LYS A 135 -1.22 2.32 -24.84
C LYS A 135 -2.01 3.03 -25.94
N ILE A 136 -2.50 4.26 -25.70
CA ILE A 136 -3.29 5.02 -26.67
C ILE A 136 -2.43 5.43 -27.87
N ALA A 137 -1.21 5.92 -27.62
CA ALA A 137 -0.29 6.38 -28.64
C ALA A 137 0.36 5.26 -29.47
N GLY A 138 0.06 3.99 -29.16
CA GLY A 138 0.65 2.84 -29.82
C GLY A 138 2.18 2.75 -29.64
N ILE A 139 2.72 3.46 -28.65
CA ILE A 139 4.15 3.48 -28.33
C ILE A 139 4.50 2.17 -27.64
N ASN A 140 4.61 1.09 -28.43
CA ASN A 140 5.22 -0.13 -27.91
C ASN A 140 6.71 0.16 -27.68
N LYS A 141 7.12 0.29 -26.42
CA LYS A 141 8.54 0.13 -26.05
C LYS A 141 8.93 -1.31 -26.39
N LYS A 142 9.29 -1.57 -27.65
CA LYS A 142 10.12 -2.73 -27.99
C LYS A 142 11.27 -2.68 -26.99
N LYS A 143 11.39 -3.72 -26.14
CA LYS A 143 12.55 -3.90 -25.26
C LYS A 143 13.78 -3.47 -26.04
N LYS A 144 14.46 -2.40 -25.65
CA LYS A 144 15.76 -2.07 -26.20
C LYS A 144 16.62 -3.30 -25.98
N LYS A 145 16.74 -4.16 -26.99
CA LYS A 145 17.84 -5.13 -27.05
C LYS A 145 19.08 -4.29 -26.85
N LYS A 146 19.86 -4.59 -25.83
CA LYS A 146 21.20 -4.04 -25.66
C LYS A 146 21.87 -4.21 -27.02
N THR A 147 21.99 -3.14 -27.76
CA THR A 147 22.77 -3.11 -28.98
C THR A 147 24.20 -3.32 -28.53
N GLY A 148 24.73 -4.50 -28.81
CA GLY A 148 26.13 -4.79 -28.53
C GLY A 148 27.04 -3.78 -29.22
N LEU A 149 28.24 -3.63 -28.73
CA LEU A 149 29.29 -2.69 -29.16
C LEU A 149 29.51 -2.66 -30.69
N VAL A 150 29.13 -3.75 -31.37
CA VAL A 150 29.28 -3.93 -32.83
C VAL A 150 28.41 -2.98 -33.67
N ASN A 151 27.22 -2.56 -33.18
CA ASN A 151 26.35 -1.64 -33.93
C ASN A 151 26.74 -0.16 -33.82
N VAL A 152 27.59 0.21 -32.86
CA VAL A 152 28.10 1.59 -32.73
C VAL A 152 29.21 1.87 -33.75
N LEU A 153 29.98 0.86 -34.11
CA LEU A 153 31.13 0.99 -35.02
C LEU A 153 30.72 1.02 -36.53
N THR A 154 29.56 0.47 -36.87
CA THR A 154 29.10 0.44 -38.29
C THR A 154 28.34 1.67 -38.75
N HIS A 155 27.86 2.54 -37.81
CA HIS A 155 27.22 3.81 -38.15
C HIS A 155 28.20 4.99 -38.29
N GLY A 156 29.45 4.83 -37.87
CA GLY A 156 30.51 5.85 -38.01
C GLY A 156 31.15 5.97 -39.38
N SER A 157 30.97 4.96 -40.26
CA SER A 157 31.64 4.94 -41.57
C SER A 157 30.79 5.51 -42.72
N ARG A 158 29.51 5.83 -42.52
CA ARG A 158 28.65 6.40 -43.59
C ARG A 158 28.63 7.94 -43.65
N ALA A 159 29.27 8.61 -42.70
CA ALA A 159 29.32 10.08 -42.66
C ALA A 159 30.48 10.70 -43.46
N LYS A 160 31.34 9.89 -44.09
CA LYS A 160 32.50 10.41 -44.84
C LYS A 160 32.31 10.48 -46.35
N ASP A 161 31.22 9.91 -46.93
CA ASP A 161 31.01 9.89 -48.39
C ASP A 161 30.02 10.95 -48.90
N ALA A 162 29.56 11.86 -48.05
CA ALA A 162 28.62 12.90 -48.42
C ALA A 162 29.27 14.31 -48.64
N LEU A 163 30.60 14.38 -48.67
CA LEU A 163 31.34 15.61 -48.92
C LEU A 163 32.42 15.35 -49.96
N LYS A 164 32.01 15.04 -51.19
CA LYS A 164 32.76 15.24 -52.43
C LYS A 164 31.80 15.68 -53.53
#